data_a0d114d5030b7cc3a08a00d948d46e88
#
_entry.id   a0d114d5030b7cc3a08a00d948d46e88
#
_cell.length_a   1.000
_cell.length_b   1.000
_cell.length_c   1.000
_cell.angle_alpha   90.00
_cell.angle_beta   90.00
_cell.angle_gamma   90.00
#
_symmetry.space_group_name_H-M   'P 1'
#
loop_
_entity.id
_entity.type
_entity.pdbx_description
1 polymer ?
#
loop_
_entity_poly.entity_id
_entity_poly.type
_entity_poly.pdbx_seq_one_letter_code
_entity_poly.pdbx_strand_id
1 'polypeptide(L)'
;MFLSTYENKLDKKGRVSVPASFRSYLSNLGYNGAICYPSFNNQCIEAWPQDRIEKISNAIDSLNPFEEKKDYFATSILSESINLQFDSEGRILLTSKLLKHAKIKNSMLFVGQGKTFQIWEPITFEKFRVTAKRKSNIHRASLKWEKQFNN
;
A
#
# COMPACT_ATOMS: atom_id res chain seq x y z
N MET A 1 4.94 7.39 -10.67
CA MET A 1 5.13 6.46 -9.55
C MET A 1 4.87 7.15 -8.22
N PHE A 2 4.77 6.37 -7.15
CA PHE A 2 4.55 6.90 -5.80
C PHE A 2 5.89 7.08 -5.11
N LEU A 3 6.25 8.32 -4.81
CA LEU A 3 7.49 8.68 -4.14
C LEU A 3 7.20 9.59 -2.94
N SER A 4 8.16 9.71 -2.04
CA SER A 4 8.10 10.58 -0.87
C SER A 4 7.12 10.11 0.20
N THR A 5 7.10 10.84 1.29
CA THR A 5 6.24 10.60 2.44
C THR A 5 5.48 11.88 2.75
N TYR A 6 4.16 11.77 2.93
CA TYR A 6 3.27 12.90 3.21
C TYR A 6 2.42 12.59 4.43
N GLU A 7 2.24 13.57 5.30
CA GLU A 7 1.38 13.44 6.49
C GLU A 7 0.07 14.16 6.27
N ASN A 8 -1.04 13.47 6.52
CA ASN A 8 -2.39 14.02 6.48
C ASN A 8 -3.20 13.56 7.69
N LYS A 9 -4.25 14.30 8.01
CA LYS A 9 -5.11 14.04 9.18
C LYS A 9 -6.41 13.37 8.79
N LEU A 10 -6.82 12.42 9.61
CA LEU A 10 -8.14 11.80 9.53
C LEU A 10 -9.19 12.80 10.01
N ASP A 11 -10.27 12.97 9.26
CA ASP A 11 -11.40 13.78 9.73
C ASP A 11 -12.33 12.97 10.64
N LYS A 12 -13.34 13.63 11.21
CA LYS A 12 -14.28 13.00 12.14
C LYS A 12 -15.12 11.89 11.51
N LYS A 13 -15.24 11.89 10.18
CA LYS A 13 -16.03 10.90 9.42
C LYS A 13 -15.18 9.75 8.89
N GLY A 14 -13.89 9.70 9.24
CA GLY A 14 -12.98 8.65 8.77
C GLY A 14 -12.39 8.89 7.38
N ARG A 15 -12.49 10.11 6.85
CA ARG A 15 -11.93 10.47 5.55
C ARG A 15 -10.56 11.11 5.71
N VAL A 16 -9.72 10.91 4.70
CA VAL A 16 -8.39 11.52 4.63
C VAL A 16 -8.07 11.90 3.20
N SER A 17 -7.44 13.06 3.02
CA SER A 17 -6.96 13.49 1.70
C SER A 17 -5.76 12.65 1.28
N VAL A 18 -5.82 12.11 0.07
CA VAL A 18 -4.68 11.42 -0.54
C VAL A 18 -3.77 12.48 -1.17
N PRO A 19 -2.44 12.38 -1.06
CA PRO A 19 -1.54 13.36 -1.66
C PRO A 19 -1.83 13.58 -3.15
N ALA A 20 -1.79 14.84 -3.58
CA ALA A 20 -2.12 15.23 -4.94
C ALA A 20 -1.29 14.48 -6.00
N SER A 21 0.01 14.28 -5.74
CA SER A 21 0.89 13.54 -6.64
C SER A 21 0.48 12.07 -6.78
N PHE A 22 -0.02 11.46 -5.69
CA PHE A 22 -0.51 10.08 -5.71
C PHE A 22 -1.82 9.97 -6.50
N ARG A 23 -2.73 10.92 -6.30
CA ARG A 23 -3.98 10.99 -7.07
C ARG A 23 -3.73 11.20 -8.56
N SER A 24 -2.77 12.07 -8.90
CA SER A 24 -2.39 12.33 -10.31
C SER A 24 -1.85 11.08 -10.97
N TYR A 25 -0.99 10.34 -10.29
CA TYR A 25 -0.46 9.09 -10.84
C TYR A 25 -1.56 8.06 -11.10
N LEU A 26 -2.48 7.89 -10.14
CA LEU A 26 -3.62 6.98 -10.29
C LEU A 26 -4.55 7.43 -11.44
N SER A 27 -4.82 8.73 -11.52
CA SER A 27 -5.65 9.30 -12.59
C SER A 27 -5.03 9.08 -13.97
N ASN A 28 -3.72 9.24 -14.11
CA ASN A 28 -3.00 8.98 -15.36
C ASN A 28 -3.07 7.50 -15.77
N LEU A 29 -3.24 6.59 -14.82
CA LEU A 29 -3.48 5.18 -15.09
C LEU A 29 -4.97 4.88 -15.39
N GLY A 30 -5.84 5.87 -15.27
CA GLY A 30 -7.28 5.71 -15.49
C GLY A 30 -8.07 5.30 -14.24
N TYR A 31 -7.51 5.44 -13.04
CA TYR A 31 -8.15 5.02 -11.79
C TYR A 31 -8.57 6.22 -10.94
N ASN A 32 -9.74 6.13 -10.33
CA ASN A 32 -10.28 7.13 -9.43
C ASN A 32 -10.27 6.64 -7.97
N GLY A 33 -9.22 5.96 -7.59
CA GLY A 33 -9.08 5.39 -6.26
C GLY A 33 -7.94 4.40 -6.19
N ALA A 34 -7.84 3.69 -5.07
CA ALA A 34 -6.84 2.67 -4.85
C ALA A 34 -7.47 1.46 -4.15
N ILE A 35 -6.90 0.28 -4.37
CA ILE A 35 -7.30 -0.93 -3.68
C ILE A 35 -6.43 -1.07 -2.45
N CYS A 36 -7.06 -1.11 -1.28
CA CYS A 36 -6.37 -1.14 0.01
C CYS A 36 -6.65 -2.44 0.75
N TYR A 37 -5.63 -2.95 1.43
CA TYR A 37 -5.77 -4.10 2.30
C TYR A 37 -4.78 -4.02 3.46
N PRO A 38 -5.07 -4.70 4.59
CA PRO A 38 -4.12 -4.71 5.72
C PRO A 38 -2.88 -5.52 5.33
N SER A 39 -1.70 -4.91 5.45
CA SER A 39 -0.45 -5.61 5.14
C SER A 39 -0.28 -6.82 6.05
N PHE A 40 0.10 -7.96 5.48
CA PHE A 40 0.42 -9.13 6.28
C PHE A 40 1.86 -9.13 6.78
N ASN A 41 2.73 -8.31 6.21
CA ASN A 41 4.13 -8.17 6.62
C ASN A 41 4.34 -7.10 7.68
N ASN A 42 3.54 -6.03 7.65
CA ASN A 42 3.74 -4.84 8.46
C ASN A 42 2.42 -4.35 9.04
N GLN A 43 2.51 -3.55 10.09
CA GLN A 43 1.35 -2.93 10.73
C GLN A 43 0.96 -1.66 9.99
N CYS A 44 0.62 -1.80 8.71
CA CYS A 44 0.23 -0.69 7.85
C CYS A 44 -0.86 -1.13 6.86
N ILE A 45 -1.36 -0.18 6.09
CA ILE A 45 -2.31 -0.41 5.01
C ILE A 45 -1.53 -0.40 3.70
N GLU A 46 -1.68 -1.44 2.90
CA GLU A 46 -1.20 -1.46 1.52
C GLU A 46 -2.22 -0.79 0.62
N ALA A 47 -1.77 0.03 -0.30
CA ALA A 47 -2.62 0.75 -1.26
C ALA A 47 -2.04 0.59 -2.66
N TRP A 48 -2.79 -0.08 -3.52
CA TRP A 48 -2.32 -0.54 -4.82
C TRP A 48 -3.24 -0.05 -5.95
N PRO A 49 -2.69 0.35 -7.11
CA PRO A 49 -3.51 0.50 -8.31
C PRO A 49 -4.14 -0.83 -8.71
N GLN A 50 -5.27 -0.77 -9.41
CA GLN A 50 -6.02 -1.96 -9.80
C GLN A 50 -5.17 -2.95 -10.61
N ASP A 51 -4.36 -2.47 -11.55
CA ASP A 51 -3.51 -3.34 -12.37
C ASP A 51 -2.51 -4.16 -11.53
N ARG A 52 -2.06 -3.62 -10.41
CA ARG A 52 -1.15 -4.35 -9.49
C ARG A 52 -1.88 -5.45 -8.74
N ILE A 53 -3.11 -5.20 -8.30
CA ILE A 53 -3.93 -6.24 -7.66
C ILE A 53 -4.28 -7.34 -8.67
N GLU A 54 -4.53 -7.00 -9.92
CA GLU A 54 -4.77 -7.99 -10.98
C GLU A 54 -3.55 -8.89 -11.20
N LYS A 55 -2.35 -8.32 -11.16
CA LYS A 55 -1.10 -9.11 -11.26
C LYS A 55 -0.95 -10.09 -10.10
N ILE A 56 -1.22 -9.66 -8.88
CA ILE A 56 -1.14 -10.56 -7.72
C ILE A 56 -2.24 -11.63 -7.78
N SER A 57 -3.44 -11.26 -8.21
CA SER A 57 -4.55 -12.20 -8.41
C SER A 57 -4.17 -13.28 -9.43
N ASN A 58 -3.57 -12.88 -10.55
CA ASN A 58 -3.10 -13.82 -11.57
C ASN A 58 -1.99 -14.74 -11.03
N ALA A 59 -1.07 -14.19 -10.24
CA ALA A 59 -0.01 -14.99 -9.60
C ALA A 59 -0.59 -16.03 -8.63
N ILE A 60 -1.58 -15.65 -7.84
CA ILE A 60 -2.26 -16.56 -6.92
C ILE A 60 -3.02 -17.63 -7.70
N ASP A 61 -3.71 -17.23 -8.77
CA ASP A 61 -4.48 -18.16 -9.61
C ASP A 61 -3.60 -19.19 -10.33
N SER A 62 -2.34 -18.85 -10.57
CA SER A 62 -1.37 -19.78 -11.19
C SER A 62 -0.86 -20.87 -10.24
N LEU A 63 -1.12 -20.75 -8.93
CA LEU A 63 -0.77 -21.79 -7.97
C LEU A 63 -1.65 -23.03 -8.17
N ASN A 64 -1.13 -24.20 -7.75
CA ASN A 64 -1.90 -25.43 -7.79
C ASN A 64 -3.18 -25.28 -6.96
N PRO A 65 -4.39 -25.50 -7.57
CA PRO A 65 -5.65 -25.27 -6.86
C PRO A 65 -5.88 -26.21 -5.65
N PHE A 66 -5.11 -27.28 -5.55
CA PHE A 66 -5.19 -28.22 -4.42
C PHE A 66 -4.17 -27.91 -3.31
N GLU A 67 -3.33 -26.89 -3.46
CA GLU A 67 -2.40 -26.46 -2.41
C GLU A 67 -3.08 -25.44 -1.48
N GLU A 68 -2.94 -25.65 -0.18
CA GLU A 68 -3.51 -24.78 0.86
C GLU A 68 -3.00 -23.34 0.77
N LYS A 69 -1.73 -23.14 0.36
CA LYS A 69 -1.14 -21.79 0.26
C LYS A 69 -1.87 -20.88 -0.71
N LYS A 70 -2.54 -21.43 -1.75
CA LYS A 70 -3.40 -20.62 -2.64
C LYS A 70 -4.51 -19.94 -1.86
N ASP A 71 -5.20 -20.69 -0.99
CA ASP A 71 -6.27 -20.16 -0.14
C ASP A 71 -5.72 -19.14 0.87
N TYR A 72 -4.54 -19.38 1.41
CA TYR A 72 -3.92 -18.46 2.37
C TYR A 72 -3.62 -17.11 1.74
N PHE A 73 -3.03 -17.08 0.55
CA PHE A 73 -2.75 -15.82 -0.16
C PHE A 73 -4.04 -15.12 -0.62
N ALA A 74 -4.95 -15.87 -1.20
CA ALA A 74 -6.24 -15.31 -1.64
C ALA A 74 -7.01 -14.68 -0.49
N THR A 75 -7.03 -15.34 0.66
CA THR A 75 -7.72 -14.85 1.86
C THR A 75 -7.01 -13.64 2.46
N SER A 76 -5.68 -13.70 2.60
CA SER A 76 -4.92 -12.63 3.25
C SER A 76 -4.86 -11.35 2.43
N ILE A 77 -4.93 -11.45 1.11
CA ILE A 77 -4.81 -10.30 0.21
C ILE A 77 -6.15 -9.96 -0.44
N LEU A 78 -6.70 -10.88 -1.22
CA LEU A 78 -7.87 -10.58 -2.06
C LEU A 78 -9.15 -10.42 -1.25
N SER A 79 -9.43 -11.31 -0.29
CA SER A 79 -10.64 -11.21 0.53
C SER A 79 -10.61 -10.02 1.49
N GLU A 80 -9.42 -9.51 1.80
CA GLU A 80 -9.23 -8.36 2.68
C GLU A 80 -9.15 -7.03 1.92
N SER A 81 -9.11 -7.09 0.59
CA SER A 81 -8.99 -5.90 -0.26
C SER A 81 -10.31 -5.18 -0.43
N ILE A 82 -10.26 -3.86 -0.40
CA ILE A 82 -11.41 -2.99 -0.66
C ILE A 82 -11.01 -1.89 -1.63
N ASN A 83 -11.88 -1.61 -2.59
CA ASN A 83 -11.68 -0.51 -3.56
C ASN A 83 -12.17 0.80 -2.92
N LEU A 84 -11.24 1.69 -2.58
CA LEU A 84 -11.53 2.98 -1.98
C LEU A 84 -11.50 4.06 -3.06
N GLN A 85 -12.67 4.57 -3.43
CA GLN A 85 -12.85 5.61 -4.44
C GLN A 85 -12.58 6.99 -3.85
N PHE A 86 -12.01 7.88 -4.64
CA PHE A 86 -11.87 9.29 -4.27
C PHE A 86 -13.24 9.99 -4.31
N ASP A 87 -13.51 10.81 -3.30
CA ASP A 87 -14.63 11.76 -3.36
C ASP A 87 -14.22 12.98 -4.22
N SER A 88 -15.14 13.95 -4.35
CA SER A 88 -14.92 15.15 -5.17
C SER A 88 -13.74 16.02 -4.69
N GLU A 89 -13.30 15.84 -3.45
CA GLU A 89 -12.17 16.57 -2.85
C GLU A 89 -10.89 15.75 -2.75
N GLY A 90 -10.85 14.58 -3.37
CA GLY A 90 -9.67 13.73 -3.39
C GLY A 90 -9.42 12.98 -2.09
N ARG A 91 -10.46 12.75 -1.29
CA ARG A 91 -10.39 12.01 -0.04
C ARG A 91 -10.86 10.57 -0.23
N ILE A 92 -10.34 9.67 0.60
CA ILE A 92 -10.84 8.30 0.73
C ILE A 92 -11.41 8.09 2.13
N LEU A 93 -12.39 7.19 2.23
CA LEU A 93 -12.99 6.79 3.50
C LEU A 93 -12.31 5.51 3.97
N LEU A 94 -11.49 5.60 5.00
CA LEU A 94 -10.82 4.43 5.59
C LEU A 94 -11.78 3.68 6.51
N THR A 95 -11.86 2.37 6.32
CA THR A 95 -12.71 1.51 7.16
C THR A 95 -12.13 1.35 8.56
N SER A 96 -13.00 1.06 9.53
CA SER A 96 -12.57 0.75 10.90
C SER A 96 -11.56 -0.38 10.94
N LYS A 97 -11.73 -1.39 10.11
CA LYS A 97 -10.85 -2.54 10.03
C LYS A 97 -9.42 -2.14 9.64
N LEU A 98 -9.29 -1.31 8.61
CA LEU A 98 -7.99 -0.82 8.16
C LEU A 98 -7.33 0.07 9.22
N LEU A 99 -8.09 0.99 9.80
CA LEU A 99 -7.59 1.90 10.85
C LEU A 99 -7.11 1.13 12.08
N LYS A 100 -7.84 0.12 12.50
CA LYS A 100 -7.46 -0.73 13.65
C LYS A 100 -6.20 -1.53 13.37
N HIS A 101 -6.10 -2.12 12.18
CA HIS A 101 -4.90 -2.89 11.79
C HIS A 101 -3.65 -2.02 11.86
N ALA A 102 -3.69 -0.81 11.32
CA ALA A 102 -2.57 0.11 11.29
C ALA A 102 -2.44 0.95 12.58
N LYS A 103 -3.37 0.81 13.53
CA LYS A 103 -3.44 1.59 14.77
C LYS A 103 -3.43 3.10 14.55
N ILE A 104 -4.11 3.52 13.48
CA ILE A 104 -4.25 4.95 13.13
C ILE A 104 -5.43 5.53 13.90
N LYS A 105 -5.20 6.67 14.55
CA LYS A 105 -6.22 7.40 15.32
C LYS A 105 -6.51 8.79 14.77
N ASN A 106 -5.47 9.57 14.50
CA ASN A 106 -5.60 10.99 14.12
C ASN A 106 -4.92 11.33 12.81
N SER A 107 -3.61 11.11 12.74
CA SER A 107 -2.83 11.39 11.54
C SER A 107 -2.20 10.13 10.99
N MET A 108 -1.80 10.21 9.73
CA MET A 108 -1.19 9.08 9.03
C MET A 108 -0.17 9.56 8.02
N LEU A 109 0.76 8.70 7.68
CA LEU A 109 1.74 8.93 6.63
C LEU A 109 1.38 8.13 5.39
N PHE A 110 1.38 8.80 4.25
CA PHE A 110 1.32 8.19 2.93
C PHE A 110 2.75 8.00 2.45
N VAL A 111 3.16 6.75 2.30
CA VAL A 111 4.54 6.37 2.03
C VAL A 111 4.66 5.77 0.64
N GLY A 112 5.33 6.45 -0.27
CA GLY A 112 5.55 5.97 -1.63
C GLY A 112 6.45 4.74 -1.67
N GLN A 113 6.06 3.75 -2.46
CA GLN A 113 6.79 2.48 -2.65
C GLN A 113 7.03 2.18 -4.13
N GLY A 114 7.05 3.21 -4.98
CA GLY A 114 7.22 3.06 -6.42
C GLY A 114 5.92 2.79 -7.16
N LYS A 115 5.55 1.55 -7.36
CA LYS A 115 4.29 1.18 -8.06
C LYS A 115 3.08 1.08 -7.13
N THR A 116 3.30 1.15 -5.83
CA THR A 116 2.28 1.11 -4.78
C THR A 116 2.61 2.13 -3.71
N PHE A 117 1.73 2.31 -2.74
CA PHE A 117 2.04 3.09 -1.55
C PHE A 117 1.46 2.42 -0.30
N GLN A 118 1.91 2.89 0.85
CA GLN A 118 1.46 2.39 2.15
C GLN A 118 0.93 3.55 2.98
N ILE A 119 0.04 3.23 3.93
CA ILE A 119 -0.48 4.19 4.88
C ILE A 119 -0.12 3.69 6.28
N TRP A 120 0.60 4.51 7.04
CA TRP A 120 1.16 4.17 8.33
C TRP A 120 0.74 5.16 9.41
N GLU A 121 0.68 4.67 10.64
CA GLU A 121 0.68 5.52 11.82
C GLU A 121 2.09 6.14 11.96
N PRO A 122 2.21 7.46 12.25
CA PRO A 122 3.52 8.16 12.17
C PRO A 122 4.62 7.60 13.07
N ILE A 123 4.32 7.28 14.32
CA ILE A 123 5.33 6.77 15.27
C ILE A 123 5.79 5.36 14.88
N THR A 124 4.86 4.51 14.50
CA THR A 124 5.14 3.14 14.02
C THR A 124 6.00 3.16 12.77
N PHE A 125 5.70 4.07 11.83
CA PHE A 125 6.51 4.22 10.63
C PHE A 125 7.93 4.67 10.94
N GLU A 126 8.12 5.61 11.85
CA GLU A 126 9.47 6.09 12.19
C GLU A 126 10.35 4.94 12.72
N LYS A 127 9.79 4.08 13.55
CA LYS A 127 10.49 2.88 14.04
C LYS A 127 10.86 1.94 12.88
N PHE A 128 9.91 1.71 11.98
CA PHE A 128 10.13 0.88 10.80
C PHE A 128 11.19 1.49 9.89
N ARG A 129 11.15 2.80 9.65
CA ARG A 129 12.09 3.51 8.79
C ARG A 129 13.53 3.33 9.26
N VAL A 130 13.79 3.45 10.56
CA VAL A 130 15.12 3.25 11.16
C VAL A 130 15.59 1.81 10.93
N THR A 131 14.73 0.83 11.18
CA THR A 131 15.03 -0.58 10.95
C THR A 131 15.28 -0.88 9.47
N ALA A 132 14.45 -0.31 8.58
CA ALA A 132 14.56 -0.49 7.14
C ALA A 132 15.90 0.03 6.61
N LYS A 133 16.34 1.20 7.06
CA LYS A 133 17.64 1.77 6.66
C LYS A 133 18.79 0.86 7.06
N ARG A 134 18.78 0.37 8.30
CA ARG A 134 19.82 -0.56 8.80
C ARG A 134 19.86 -1.87 8.02
N LYS A 135 18.68 -2.49 7.82
CA LYS A 135 18.56 -3.75 7.09
C LYS A 135 18.88 -3.60 5.61
N SER A 136 18.59 -2.47 4.99
CA SER A 136 18.96 -2.19 3.61
C SER A 136 20.47 -2.21 3.42
N ASN A 137 21.23 -1.68 4.37
CA ASN A 137 22.69 -1.76 4.35
C ASN A 137 23.21 -3.20 4.42
N ILE A 138 22.54 -4.07 5.21
CA ILE A 138 22.89 -5.48 5.32
C ILE A 138 22.61 -6.23 4.00
N HIS A 139 21.48 -5.91 3.34
CA HIS A 139 21.01 -6.64 2.16
C HIS A 139 21.33 -5.95 0.83
N ARG A 140 22.18 -4.92 0.83
CA ARG A 140 22.46 -4.09 -0.36
C ARG A 140 22.91 -4.90 -1.58
N ALA A 141 23.63 -6.00 -1.38
CA ALA A 141 24.10 -6.86 -2.47
C ALA A 141 22.94 -7.59 -3.19
N SER A 142 21.75 -7.69 -2.57
CA SER A 142 20.57 -8.31 -3.19
C SER A 142 19.93 -7.41 -4.24
N LEU A 143 20.23 -6.10 -4.24
CA LEU A 143 19.65 -5.13 -5.17
C LEU A 143 20.49 -5.08 -6.45
N LYS A 144 20.02 -5.73 -7.50
CA LYS A 144 20.71 -5.86 -8.79
C LYS A 144 20.27 -4.74 -9.75
N TRP A 145 20.52 -3.50 -9.38
CA TRP A 145 20.06 -2.33 -10.13
C TRP A 145 20.90 -2.06 -11.40
N GLU A 146 22.15 -2.47 -11.44
CA GLU A 146 23.04 -2.25 -12.59
C GLU A 146 22.50 -2.83 -13.89
N LYS A 147 21.78 -3.96 -13.80
CA LYS A 147 21.18 -4.59 -14.97
C LYS A 147 20.09 -3.73 -15.63
N GLN A 148 19.56 -2.76 -14.91
CA GLN A 148 18.50 -1.88 -15.42
C GLN A 148 19.05 -0.75 -16.29
N PHE A 149 20.36 -0.47 -16.22
CA PHE A 149 21.02 0.57 -17.01
C PHE A 149 21.64 0.06 -18.31
N ASN A 150 21.73 -1.24 -18.49
CA ASN A 150 22.38 -1.87 -19.63
C ASN A 150 21.39 -2.37 -20.71
N ASN A 151 20.15 -1.94 -20.67
CA ASN A 151 19.11 -2.29 -21.64
C ASN A 151 18.71 -1.08 -22.48
#